data_ce98790b5957b03be0d408973543defc
#
_entry.id   ce98790b5957b03be0d408973543defc
#
_cell.length_a   1.000
_cell.length_b   1.000
_cell.length_c   1.000
_cell.angle_alpha   90.00
_cell.angle_beta   90.00
_cell.angle_gamma   90.00
#
_symmetry.space_group_name_H-M   'P 1'
#
loop_
_entity.id
_entity.type
_entity.pdbx_description
1 polymer ?
#
loop_
_entity_poly.entity_id
_entity_poly.type
_entity_poly.pdbx_seq_one_letter_code
_entity_poly.pdbx_strand_id
1 'polypeptide(L)'
;MPADSIDPDYGMIYAVQTMVGDSMIFKVICIAFLITLFANMAAWSFGVNSVARYAAEHGNMPKVFASMISDDDMPNGANLVNAIVASLVLCLQLVPIDAISNGVFWMLFGTSVVFLLLTYIPMFPAFLNLRKNDPNRARIFTFPFKGAMMKVMLAIPCIELILAIVATLIPFSVDEIGDKVPMIVIFIVLLLIGEVVRVVSAKGRETEYKGLTPELAAQRLVEETAEAEEN
;
A
#
# COMPACT_ATOMS: atom_id res chain seq x y z
N MET A 1 21.99 23.50 15.72
CA MET A 1 20.99 23.11 16.72
C MET A 1 21.47 21.83 17.37
N PRO A 2 21.46 21.70 18.70
CA PRO A 2 21.73 20.42 19.35
C PRO A 2 20.64 19.41 18.96
N ALA A 3 21.03 18.16 18.72
CA ALA A 3 20.09 17.11 18.27
C ALA A 3 18.93 16.90 19.26
N ASP A 4 19.19 17.09 20.56
CA ASP A 4 18.22 16.92 21.66
C ASP A 4 17.13 18.01 21.72
N SER A 5 17.25 19.08 20.92
CA SER A 5 16.28 20.19 20.87
C SER A 5 15.35 20.13 19.64
N ILE A 6 15.45 19.08 18.82
CA ILE A 6 14.62 18.90 17.63
C ILE A 6 13.41 18.05 18.03
N ASP A 7 12.24 18.67 18.05
CA ASP A 7 10.99 17.94 18.18
C ASP A 7 10.79 17.08 16.92
N PRO A 8 10.67 15.74 17.05
CA PRO A 8 10.52 14.84 15.93
C PRO A 8 9.28 15.14 15.08
N ASP A 9 8.22 15.70 15.68
CA ASP A 9 6.96 16.00 14.97
C ASP A 9 7.05 17.26 14.11
N TYR A 10 7.92 18.21 14.47
CA TYR A 10 8.06 19.48 13.77
C TYR A 10 9.46 19.71 13.15
N GLY A 11 10.31 18.69 13.17
CA GLY A 11 11.72 18.83 12.81
C GLY A 11 11.96 19.46 11.43
N MET A 12 11.14 19.13 10.43
CA MET A 12 11.25 19.69 9.08
C MET A 12 10.90 21.19 9.06
N ILE A 13 9.84 21.59 9.79
CA ILE A 13 9.41 22.99 9.88
C ILE A 13 10.48 23.82 10.60
N TYR A 14 11.03 23.29 11.70
CA TYR A 14 12.12 23.94 12.43
C TYR A 14 13.39 24.07 11.60
N ALA A 15 13.73 23.05 10.80
CA ALA A 15 14.89 23.12 9.90
C ALA A 15 14.73 24.26 8.87
N VAL A 16 13.58 24.37 8.24
CA VAL A 16 13.27 25.44 7.27
C VAL A 16 13.28 26.79 7.98
N GLN A 17 12.66 26.92 9.16
CA GLN A 17 12.64 28.15 9.95
C GLN A 17 14.04 28.62 10.34
N THR A 18 14.92 27.66 10.69
CA THR A 18 16.32 27.98 11.03
C THR A 18 17.11 28.50 9.84
N MET A 19 16.82 28.03 8.62
CA MET A 19 17.51 28.44 7.39
C MET A 19 17.03 29.80 6.88
N VAL A 20 15.73 30.08 6.95
CA VAL A 20 15.10 31.22 6.28
C VAL A 20 14.63 32.30 7.28
N GLY A 21 14.62 31.98 8.59
CA GLY A 21 14.08 32.83 9.64
C GLY A 21 12.55 32.90 9.57
N ASP A 22 11.97 33.71 10.48
CA ASP A 22 10.51 33.95 10.49
C ASP A 22 10.14 35.03 9.48
N SER A 23 10.29 34.70 8.20
CA SER A 23 10.09 35.60 7.05
C SER A 23 8.83 35.24 6.26
N MET A 24 8.43 36.11 5.35
CA MET A 24 7.34 35.84 4.41
C MET A 24 7.63 34.59 3.56
N ILE A 25 8.90 34.36 3.23
CA ILE A 25 9.36 33.18 2.47
C ILE A 25 9.07 31.91 3.26
N PHE A 26 9.32 31.88 4.57
CA PHE A 26 8.98 30.75 5.43
C PHE A 26 7.49 30.39 5.34
N LYS A 27 6.60 31.40 5.43
CA LYS A 27 5.15 31.18 5.34
C LYS A 27 4.74 30.61 3.99
N VAL A 28 5.32 31.10 2.90
CA VAL A 28 5.07 30.59 1.55
C VAL A 28 5.51 29.12 1.42
N ILE A 29 6.69 28.78 1.96
CA ILE A 29 7.19 27.39 1.95
C ILE A 29 6.25 26.47 2.76
N CYS A 30 5.79 26.91 3.93
CA CYS A 30 4.84 26.12 4.73
C CYS A 30 3.51 25.87 4.01
N ILE A 31 2.97 26.90 3.34
CA ILE A 31 1.74 26.76 2.55
C ILE A 31 1.96 25.80 1.36
N ALA A 32 3.06 25.94 0.63
CA ALA A 32 3.41 25.05 -0.46
C ALA A 32 3.57 23.60 0.02
N PHE A 33 4.19 23.41 1.18
CA PHE A 33 4.34 22.09 1.81
C PHE A 33 2.98 21.48 2.16
N LEU A 34 2.06 22.25 2.76
CA LEU A 34 0.70 21.78 3.06
C LEU A 34 -0.05 21.36 1.79
N ILE A 35 0.01 22.16 0.73
CA ILE A 35 -0.60 21.81 -0.56
C ILE A 35 -0.03 20.49 -1.09
N THR A 36 1.29 20.30 -0.99
CA THR A 36 1.96 19.06 -1.43
C THR A 36 1.51 17.87 -0.61
N LEU A 37 1.33 18.01 0.71
CA LEU A 37 0.82 16.94 1.58
C LEU A 37 -0.61 16.53 1.20
N PHE A 38 -1.51 17.51 0.96
CA PHE A 38 -2.87 17.20 0.52
C PHE A 38 -2.90 16.52 -0.84
N ALA A 39 -2.11 17.00 -1.80
CA ALA A 39 -2.01 16.38 -3.13
C ALA A 39 -1.47 14.94 -3.03
N ASN A 40 -0.46 14.70 -2.20
CA ASN A 40 0.10 13.39 -1.94
C ASN A 40 -0.93 12.45 -1.31
N MET A 41 -1.68 12.91 -0.30
CA MET A 41 -2.75 12.14 0.34
C MET A 41 -3.83 11.73 -0.68
N ALA A 42 -4.25 12.64 -1.55
CA ALA A 42 -5.22 12.35 -2.61
C ALA A 42 -4.70 11.30 -3.60
N ALA A 43 -3.44 11.42 -4.04
CA ALA A 43 -2.81 10.47 -4.96
C ALA A 43 -2.69 9.07 -4.35
N TRP A 44 -2.27 8.96 -3.10
CA TRP A 44 -2.20 7.69 -2.39
C TRP A 44 -3.56 7.06 -2.18
N SER A 45 -4.56 7.85 -1.78
CA SER A 45 -5.93 7.37 -1.60
C SER A 45 -6.48 6.79 -2.90
N PHE A 46 -6.32 7.49 -4.02
CA PHE A 46 -6.74 7.00 -5.33
C PHE A 46 -6.02 5.70 -5.71
N GLY A 47 -4.70 5.65 -5.57
CA GLY A 47 -3.89 4.48 -5.90
C GLY A 47 -4.29 3.23 -5.11
N VAL A 48 -4.38 3.34 -3.78
CA VAL A 48 -4.75 2.22 -2.90
C VAL A 48 -6.17 1.73 -3.17
N ASN A 49 -7.12 2.65 -3.36
CA ASN A 49 -8.51 2.30 -3.60
C ASN A 49 -8.71 1.66 -4.98
N SER A 50 -7.96 2.08 -6.00
CA SER A 50 -7.97 1.43 -7.32
C SER A 50 -7.43 0.00 -7.27
N VAL A 51 -6.37 -0.25 -6.49
CA VAL A 51 -5.85 -1.61 -6.27
C VAL A 51 -6.85 -2.48 -5.52
N ALA A 52 -7.52 -1.92 -4.49
CA ALA A 52 -8.54 -2.64 -3.73
C ALA A 52 -9.75 -3.00 -4.62
N ARG A 53 -10.18 -2.08 -5.49
CA ARG A 53 -11.22 -2.32 -6.50
C ARG A 53 -10.79 -3.47 -7.42
N TYR A 54 -9.62 -3.38 -8.02
CA TYR A 54 -9.09 -4.42 -8.91
C TYR A 54 -9.05 -5.80 -8.22
N ALA A 55 -8.62 -5.85 -6.97
CA ALA A 55 -8.62 -7.09 -6.18
C ALA A 55 -10.04 -7.64 -5.96
N ALA A 56 -11.05 -6.76 -5.78
CA ALA A 56 -12.45 -7.17 -5.62
C ALA A 56 -13.06 -7.68 -6.93
N GLU A 57 -12.77 -7.04 -8.05
CA GLU A 57 -13.17 -7.48 -9.39
C GLU A 57 -12.63 -8.89 -9.70
N HIS A 58 -11.43 -9.20 -9.21
CA HIS A 58 -10.82 -10.53 -9.35
C HIS A 58 -11.16 -11.51 -8.21
N GLY A 59 -12.13 -11.17 -7.35
CA GLY A 59 -12.63 -12.04 -6.29
C GLY A 59 -11.66 -12.27 -5.12
N ASN A 60 -10.67 -11.40 -4.94
CA ASN A 60 -9.73 -11.45 -3.81
C ASN A 60 -10.13 -10.53 -2.65
N MET A 61 -11.15 -9.68 -2.86
CA MET A 61 -11.73 -8.80 -1.85
C MET A 61 -13.27 -8.81 -1.94
N PRO A 62 -13.99 -8.35 -0.89
CA PRO A 62 -15.45 -8.27 -0.92
C PRO A 62 -15.98 -7.39 -2.06
N LYS A 63 -17.11 -7.78 -2.65
CA LYS A 63 -17.75 -7.07 -3.78
C LYS A 63 -18.03 -5.58 -3.52
N VAL A 64 -18.18 -5.18 -2.25
CA VAL A 64 -18.37 -3.78 -1.86
C VAL A 64 -17.26 -2.88 -2.39
N PHE A 65 -16.02 -3.37 -2.45
CA PHE A 65 -14.88 -2.61 -2.97
C PHE A 65 -14.92 -2.41 -4.49
N ALA A 66 -15.63 -3.26 -5.22
CA ALA A 66 -15.82 -3.15 -6.68
C ALA A 66 -17.00 -2.25 -7.06
N SER A 67 -17.83 -1.82 -6.09
CA SER A 67 -19.00 -1.02 -6.40
C SER A 67 -18.63 0.37 -6.92
N MET A 68 -19.29 0.77 -8.01
CA MET A 68 -19.21 2.09 -8.62
C MET A 68 -20.56 2.78 -8.52
N ILE A 69 -20.57 4.09 -8.30
CA ILE A 69 -21.79 4.90 -8.24
C ILE A 69 -22.03 5.63 -9.57
N SER A 70 -21.02 5.78 -10.41
CA SER A 70 -21.09 6.45 -11.70
C SER A 70 -20.19 5.78 -12.75
N ASP A 71 -20.40 6.13 -14.02
CA ASP A 71 -19.61 5.68 -15.17
C ASP A 71 -18.17 6.24 -15.18
N ASP A 72 -17.80 7.06 -14.19
CA ASP A 72 -16.52 7.78 -14.13
C ASP A 72 -15.33 6.91 -13.65
N ASP A 73 -15.41 5.62 -13.67
CA ASP A 73 -14.32 4.69 -13.33
C ASP A 73 -13.72 4.87 -11.90
N MET A 74 -14.39 5.65 -11.04
CA MET A 74 -13.95 5.94 -9.68
C MET A 74 -14.24 4.78 -8.71
N PRO A 75 -13.28 4.36 -7.86
CA PRO A 75 -13.44 3.26 -6.91
C PRO A 75 -14.26 3.68 -5.68
N ASN A 76 -15.52 4.08 -5.88
CA ASN A 76 -16.36 4.69 -4.84
C ASN A 76 -16.61 3.76 -3.64
N GLY A 77 -16.80 2.47 -3.89
CA GLY A 77 -16.96 1.49 -2.81
C GLY A 77 -15.72 1.36 -1.95
N ALA A 78 -14.54 1.28 -2.57
CA ALA A 78 -13.26 1.26 -1.86
C ALA A 78 -13.01 2.57 -1.10
N ASN A 79 -13.31 3.72 -1.72
CA ASN A 79 -13.20 5.04 -1.09
C ASN A 79 -14.07 5.14 0.17
N LEU A 80 -15.33 4.67 0.10
CA LEU A 80 -16.26 4.74 1.23
C LEU A 80 -15.77 3.87 2.40
N VAL A 81 -15.38 2.62 2.13
CA VAL A 81 -14.87 1.71 3.16
C VAL A 81 -13.60 2.29 3.80
N ASN A 82 -12.68 2.80 2.99
CA ASN A 82 -11.45 3.42 3.48
C ASN A 82 -11.75 4.66 4.34
N ALA A 83 -12.70 5.51 3.93
CA ALA A 83 -13.10 6.68 4.71
C ALA A 83 -13.71 6.28 6.07
N ILE A 84 -14.54 5.24 6.12
CA ILE A 84 -15.10 4.73 7.38
C ILE A 84 -13.98 4.23 8.30
N VAL A 85 -13.08 3.38 7.78
CA VAL A 85 -11.96 2.83 8.56
C VAL A 85 -11.04 3.95 9.06
N ALA A 86 -10.68 4.90 8.19
CA ALA A 86 -9.86 6.05 8.58
C ALA A 86 -10.53 6.91 9.67
N SER A 87 -11.84 7.13 9.56
CA SER A 87 -12.61 7.87 10.58
C SER A 87 -12.61 7.15 11.92
N LEU A 88 -12.76 5.82 11.93
CA LEU A 88 -12.70 5.02 13.16
C LEU A 88 -11.31 5.11 13.81
N VAL A 89 -10.24 5.03 13.03
CA VAL A 89 -8.86 5.19 13.53
C VAL A 89 -8.64 6.60 14.09
N LEU A 90 -9.16 7.64 13.42
CA LEU A 90 -9.08 9.01 13.95
C LEU A 90 -9.86 9.17 15.27
N CYS A 91 -11.02 8.52 15.40
CA CYS A 91 -11.78 8.54 16.66
C CYS A 91 -11.00 7.90 17.82
N LEU A 92 -10.16 6.91 17.57
CA LEU A 92 -9.29 6.33 18.60
C LEU A 92 -8.26 7.33 19.12
N GLN A 93 -7.81 8.27 18.29
CA GLN A 93 -6.87 9.32 18.72
C GLN A 93 -7.52 10.40 19.61
N LEU A 94 -8.86 10.50 19.60
CA LEU A 94 -9.58 11.41 20.48
C LEU A 94 -9.69 10.91 21.93
N VAL A 95 -9.32 9.65 22.18
CA VAL A 95 -9.31 9.10 23.55
C VAL A 95 -8.17 9.75 24.32
N PRO A 96 -8.44 10.45 25.44
CA PRO A 96 -7.44 11.23 26.18
C PRO A 96 -6.53 10.35 27.04
N ILE A 97 -5.89 9.38 26.45
CA ILE A 97 -4.89 8.51 27.06
C ILE A 97 -3.63 8.63 26.20
N ASP A 98 -2.66 9.39 26.66
CA ASP A 98 -1.42 9.72 25.92
C ASP A 98 -0.71 8.46 25.37
N ALA A 99 -0.74 7.36 26.14
CA ALA A 99 -0.16 6.09 25.71
C ALA A 99 -0.91 5.45 24.53
N ILE A 100 -2.20 5.75 24.32
CA ILE A 100 -3.00 5.20 23.22
C ILE A 100 -2.93 6.12 22.01
N SER A 101 -3.04 7.44 22.18
CA SER A 101 -3.15 8.38 21.06
C SER A 101 -1.88 8.44 20.21
N ASN A 102 -0.73 8.70 20.83
CA ASN A 102 0.55 8.82 20.11
C ASN A 102 1.13 7.46 19.72
N GLY A 103 1.06 6.47 20.62
CA GLY A 103 1.59 5.13 20.37
C GLY A 103 0.87 4.42 19.22
N VAL A 104 -0.46 4.48 19.16
CA VAL A 104 -1.26 3.84 18.11
C VAL A 104 -0.95 4.43 16.72
N PHE A 105 -0.78 5.75 16.63
CA PHE A 105 -0.43 6.37 15.34
C PHE A 105 0.90 5.84 14.80
N TRP A 106 1.95 5.85 15.59
CA TRP A 106 3.28 5.38 15.17
C TRP A 106 3.32 3.89 14.86
N MET A 107 2.57 3.07 15.64
CA MET A 107 2.43 1.64 15.36
C MET A 107 1.72 1.37 14.03
N LEU A 108 0.61 2.06 13.75
CA LEU A 108 -0.13 1.93 12.49
C LEU A 108 0.69 2.45 11.32
N PHE A 109 1.40 3.57 11.49
CA PHE A 109 2.29 4.12 10.48
C PHE A 109 3.42 3.14 10.15
N GLY A 110 4.15 2.64 11.16
CA GLY A 110 5.21 1.65 10.97
C GLY A 110 4.70 0.36 10.31
N THR A 111 3.54 -0.13 10.75
CA THR A 111 2.90 -1.31 10.14
C THR A 111 2.53 -1.07 8.67
N SER A 112 2.02 0.10 8.32
CA SER A 112 1.68 0.45 6.94
C SER A 112 2.90 0.48 6.03
N VAL A 113 4.04 0.99 6.54
CA VAL A 113 5.33 0.95 5.82
C VAL A 113 5.78 -0.49 5.58
N VAL A 114 5.67 -1.38 6.57
CA VAL A 114 6.02 -2.80 6.41
C VAL A 114 5.15 -3.46 5.34
N PHE A 115 3.83 -3.21 5.35
CA PHE A 115 2.93 -3.74 4.30
C PHE A 115 3.30 -3.19 2.92
N LEU A 116 3.63 -1.91 2.81
CA LEU A 116 4.08 -1.31 1.55
C LEU A 116 5.33 -2.01 1.02
N LEU A 117 6.36 -2.19 1.85
CA LEU A 117 7.59 -2.88 1.46
C LEU A 117 7.33 -4.34 1.07
N LEU A 118 6.43 -5.01 1.79
CA LEU A 118 6.05 -6.40 1.52
C LEU A 118 5.43 -6.56 0.12
N THR A 119 4.68 -5.57 -0.37
CA THR A 119 4.06 -5.63 -1.72
C THR A 119 5.08 -5.60 -2.85
N TYR A 120 6.27 -5.04 -2.64
CA TYR A 120 7.31 -4.99 -3.66
C TYR A 120 8.07 -6.31 -3.81
N ILE A 121 8.19 -7.11 -2.75
CA ILE A 121 8.97 -8.36 -2.79
C ILE A 121 8.50 -9.32 -3.90
N PRO A 122 7.18 -9.60 -4.09
CA PRO A 122 6.71 -10.50 -5.14
C PRO A 122 6.96 -9.99 -6.57
N MET A 123 7.19 -8.68 -6.75
CA MET A 123 7.43 -8.11 -8.07
C MET A 123 8.73 -8.63 -8.70
N PHE A 124 9.77 -8.91 -7.91
CA PHE A 124 11.05 -9.40 -8.41
C PHE A 124 10.95 -10.82 -9.01
N PRO A 125 10.42 -11.83 -8.31
CA PRO A 125 10.19 -13.15 -8.90
C PRO A 125 9.16 -13.12 -10.04
N ALA A 126 8.13 -12.28 -9.96
CA ALA A 126 7.17 -12.11 -11.05
C ALA A 126 7.86 -11.61 -12.33
N PHE A 127 8.76 -10.64 -12.22
CA PHE A 127 9.54 -10.14 -13.36
C PHE A 127 10.38 -11.26 -14.00
N LEU A 128 11.03 -12.10 -13.19
CA LEU A 128 11.81 -13.24 -13.70
C LEU A 128 10.93 -14.27 -14.40
N ASN A 129 9.77 -14.60 -13.82
CA ASN A 129 8.82 -15.54 -14.39
C ASN A 129 8.22 -15.05 -15.71
N LEU A 130 7.86 -13.78 -15.80
CA LEU A 130 7.36 -13.18 -17.05
C LEU A 130 8.41 -13.22 -18.17
N ARG A 131 9.68 -13.06 -17.84
CA ARG A 131 10.76 -13.18 -18.83
C ARG A 131 11.03 -14.62 -19.27
N LYS A 132 10.82 -15.58 -18.37
CA LYS A 132 10.99 -17.00 -18.68
C LYS A 132 9.83 -17.56 -19.50
N ASN A 133 8.60 -17.18 -19.16
CA ASN A 133 7.39 -17.76 -19.77
C ASN A 133 7.05 -17.12 -21.11
N ASP A 134 7.43 -15.86 -21.33
CA ASP A 134 7.17 -15.14 -22.58
C ASP A 134 8.43 -14.43 -23.10
N PRO A 135 9.41 -15.21 -23.63
CA PRO A 135 10.69 -14.68 -24.07
C PRO A 135 10.60 -13.82 -25.34
N ASN A 136 9.57 -14.07 -26.19
CA ASN A 136 9.44 -13.46 -27.52
C ASN A 136 8.54 -12.22 -27.55
N ARG A 137 7.94 -11.82 -26.42
CA ARG A 137 7.08 -10.66 -26.35
C ARG A 137 7.85 -9.38 -26.67
N ALA A 138 7.33 -8.58 -27.59
CA ALA A 138 7.88 -7.25 -27.87
C ALA A 138 7.82 -6.38 -26.61
N ARG A 139 8.96 -5.82 -26.24
CA ARG A 139 9.10 -4.97 -25.03
C ARG A 139 9.72 -3.65 -25.43
N ILE A 140 9.12 -2.57 -24.98
CA ILE A 140 9.63 -1.21 -25.19
C ILE A 140 11.00 -1.05 -24.54
N PHE A 141 11.19 -1.66 -23.34
CA PHE A 141 12.46 -1.63 -22.61
C PHE A 141 13.00 -3.05 -22.42
N THR A 142 14.25 -3.24 -22.80
CA THR A 142 15.00 -4.48 -22.53
C THR A 142 16.02 -4.24 -21.45
N PHE A 143 15.91 -5.02 -20.37
CA PHE A 143 16.88 -4.95 -19.28
C PHE A 143 18.27 -5.36 -19.81
N PRO A 144 19.33 -4.55 -19.56
CA PRO A 144 20.64 -4.74 -20.20
C PRO A 144 21.36 -6.02 -19.77
N PHE A 145 21.04 -6.55 -18.59
CA PHE A 145 21.66 -7.76 -18.05
C PHE A 145 20.84 -9.01 -18.38
N LYS A 146 21.51 -10.12 -18.63
CA LYS A 146 20.90 -11.43 -18.95
C LYS A 146 21.44 -12.52 -18.02
N GLY A 147 20.71 -13.64 -17.91
CA GLY A 147 21.15 -14.81 -17.17
C GLY A 147 21.38 -14.56 -15.65
N ALA A 148 22.52 -14.99 -15.15
CA ALA A 148 22.86 -14.88 -13.72
C ALA A 148 22.96 -13.43 -13.23
N MET A 149 23.53 -12.54 -14.06
CA MET A 149 23.70 -11.14 -13.70
C MET A 149 22.36 -10.42 -13.47
N MET A 150 21.35 -10.74 -14.26
CA MET A 150 19.99 -10.22 -14.06
C MET A 150 19.41 -10.66 -12.70
N LYS A 151 19.63 -11.93 -12.32
CA LYS A 151 19.16 -12.43 -11.01
C LYS A 151 19.86 -11.72 -9.85
N VAL A 152 21.16 -11.50 -9.96
CA VAL A 152 21.94 -10.76 -8.94
C VAL A 152 21.43 -9.31 -8.80
N MET A 153 21.25 -8.62 -9.92
CA MET A 153 20.73 -7.23 -9.91
C MET A 153 19.34 -7.11 -9.29
N LEU A 154 18.49 -8.12 -9.45
CA LEU A 154 17.16 -8.14 -8.84
C LEU A 154 17.19 -8.62 -7.37
N ALA A 155 18.17 -9.42 -7.00
CA ALA A 155 18.30 -9.90 -5.62
C ALA A 155 18.72 -8.77 -4.66
N ILE A 156 19.54 -7.82 -5.12
CA ILE A 156 20.03 -6.72 -4.28
C ILE A 156 18.86 -5.91 -3.67
N PRO A 157 17.98 -5.28 -4.45
CA PRO A 157 16.85 -4.54 -3.89
C PRO A 157 15.85 -5.44 -3.13
N CYS A 158 15.72 -6.70 -3.51
CA CYS A 158 14.87 -7.64 -2.79
C CYS A 158 15.43 -7.91 -1.38
N ILE A 159 16.72 -8.12 -1.24
CA ILE A 159 17.40 -8.31 0.05
C ILE A 159 17.32 -7.02 0.89
N GLU A 160 17.52 -5.86 0.27
CA GLU A 160 17.41 -4.56 0.94
C GLU A 160 16.01 -4.35 1.53
N LEU A 161 14.96 -4.67 0.78
CA LEU A 161 13.57 -4.60 1.28
C LEU A 161 13.32 -5.56 2.45
N ILE A 162 13.84 -6.79 2.37
CA ILE A 162 13.73 -7.76 3.47
C ILE A 162 14.45 -7.25 4.71
N LEU A 163 15.66 -6.71 4.54
CA LEU A 163 16.41 -6.14 5.66
C LEU A 163 15.70 -4.93 6.27
N ALA A 164 15.10 -4.07 5.46
CA ALA A 164 14.31 -2.94 5.94
C ALA A 164 13.08 -3.38 6.75
N ILE A 165 12.35 -4.41 6.29
CA ILE A 165 11.22 -5.00 7.02
C ILE A 165 11.70 -5.57 8.37
N VAL A 166 12.79 -6.35 8.35
CA VAL A 166 13.39 -6.94 9.55
C VAL A 166 13.81 -5.85 10.54
N ALA A 167 14.51 -4.83 10.06
CA ALA A 167 14.95 -3.70 10.88
C ALA A 167 13.78 -2.90 11.48
N THR A 168 12.66 -2.82 10.77
CA THR A 168 11.45 -2.13 11.27
C THR A 168 10.74 -2.94 12.34
N LEU A 169 10.67 -4.26 12.21
CA LEU A 169 9.91 -5.14 13.10
C LEU A 169 10.72 -5.60 14.32
N ILE A 170 12.01 -5.87 14.17
CA ILE A 170 12.83 -6.44 15.25
C ILE A 170 13.35 -5.34 16.17
N PRO A 171 13.14 -5.44 17.50
CA PRO A 171 13.75 -4.53 18.46
C PRO A 171 15.26 -4.82 18.54
N PHE A 172 16.08 -3.78 18.40
CA PHE A 172 17.53 -3.88 18.56
C PHE A 172 18.00 -3.52 19.98
N SER A 173 17.11 -2.91 20.78
CA SER A 173 17.35 -2.57 22.18
C SER A 173 16.18 -2.99 23.06
N VAL A 174 16.43 -3.09 24.37
CA VAL A 174 15.39 -3.45 25.35
C VAL A 174 14.33 -2.35 25.44
N ASP A 175 14.71 -1.10 25.25
CA ASP A 175 13.81 0.07 25.29
C ASP A 175 12.81 0.07 24.13
N GLU A 176 13.17 -0.52 22.99
CA GLU A 176 12.28 -0.64 21.82
C GLU A 176 11.24 -1.75 21.93
N ILE A 177 11.38 -2.68 22.88
CA ILE A 177 10.48 -3.84 23.00
C ILE A 177 9.04 -3.37 23.24
N GLY A 178 8.85 -2.32 24.05
CA GLY A 178 7.54 -1.77 24.36
C GLY A 178 6.77 -1.31 23.14
N ASP A 179 7.44 -0.74 22.16
CA ASP A 179 6.84 -0.20 20.94
C ASP A 179 6.75 -1.22 19.82
N LYS A 180 7.78 -2.05 19.66
CA LYS A 180 7.91 -3.01 18.57
C LYS A 180 7.00 -4.23 18.73
N VAL A 181 6.82 -4.75 19.95
CA VAL A 181 5.98 -5.93 20.20
C VAL A 181 4.51 -5.68 19.84
N PRO A 182 3.87 -4.59 20.26
CA PRO A 182 2.52 -4.26 19.82
C PRO A 182 2.41 -4.09 18.30
N MET A 183 3.41 -3.48 17.65
CA MET A 183 3.45 -3.32 16.21
C MET A 183 3.49 -4.68 15.48
N ILE A 184 4.31 -5.63 15.96
CA ILE A 184 4.35 -7.00 15.40
C ILE A 184 2.99 -7.69 15.56
N VAL A 185 2.34 -7.54 16.71
CA VAL A 185 1.02 -8.13 16.96
C VAL A 185 0.00 -7.54 15.99
N ILE A 186 -0.04 -6.22 15.83
CA ILE A 186 -0.92 -5.54 14.86
C ILE A 186 -0.64 -6.03 13.44
N PHE A 187 0.63 -6.13 13.05
CA PHE A 187 1.02 -6.64 11.73
C PHE A 187 0.49 -8.04 11.48
N ILE A 188 0.67 -8.98 12.43
CA ILE A 188 0.17 -10.36 12.31
C ILE A 188 -1.37 -10.39 12.25
N VAL A 189 -2.05 -9.63 13.10
CA VAL A 189 -3.51 -9.56 13.12
C VAL A 189 -4.06 -9.05 11.80
N LEU A 190 -3.51 -7.96 11.27
CA LEU A 190 -3.93 -7.40 9.98
C LEU A 190 -3.65 -8.37 8.82
N LEU A 191 -2.53 -9.10 8.86
CA LEU A 191 -2.19 -10.10 7.86
C LEU A 191 -3.20 -11.27 7.89
N LEU A 192 -3.57 -11.74 9.08
CA LEU A 192 -4.58 -12.78 9.26
C LEU A 192 -5.97 -12.31 8.80
N ILE A 193 -6.36 -11.08 9.13
CA ILE A 193 -7.62 -10.50 8.66
C ILE A 193 -7.63 -10.44 7.13
N GLY A 194 -6.54 -9.97 6.51
CA GLY A 194 -6.40 -9.93 5.05
C GLY A 194 -6.54 -11.31 4.41
N GLU A 195 -5.91 -12.33 4.99
CA GLU A 195 -6.02 -13.71 4.48
C GLU A 195 -7.42 -14.30 4.66
N VAL A 196 -8.08 -14.05 5.79
CA VAL A 196 -9.48 -14.45 5.99
C VAL A 196 -10.38 -13.80 4.97
N VAL A 197 -10.24 -12.48 4.74
CA VAL A 197 -11.01 -11.73 3.73
C VAL A 197 -10.78 -12.33 2.34
N ARG A 198 -9.54 -12.64 1.98
CA ARG A 198 -9.19 -13.26 0.71
C ARG A 198 -9.86 -14.63 0.53
N VAL A 199 -9.77 -15.51 1.55
CA VAL A 199 -10.35 -16.86 1.49
C VAL A 199 -11.88 -16.82 1.40
N VAL A 200 -12.52 -15.94 2.18
CA VAL A 200 -13.99 -15.78 2.14
C VAL A 200 -14.45 -15.25 0.78
N SER A 201 -13.75 -14.27 0.24
CA SER A 201 -14.06 -13.70 -1.08
C SER A 201 -13.83 -14.70 -2.22
N ALA A 202 -12.76 -15.50 -2.14
CA ALA A 202 -12.47 -16.55 -3.13
C ALA A 202 -13.54 -17.66 -3.15
N LYS A 203 -14.10 -18.04 -1.99
CA LYS A 203 -15.22 -18.99 -1.93
C LYS A 203 -16.47 -18.48 -2.62
N GLY A 204 -16.75 -17.18 -2.50
CA GLY A 204 -17.86 -16.53 -3.22
C GLY A 204 -17.70 -16.62 -4.73
N ARG A 205 -16.49 -16.48 -5.25
CA ARG A 205 -16.15 -16.63 -6.66
C ARG A 205 -16.32 -18.06 -7.17
N GLU A 206 -15.85 -19.06 -6.42
CA GLU A 206 -16.00 -20.48 -6.82
C GLU A 206 -17.47 -20.90 -6.97
N THR A 207 -18.37 -20.35 -6.15
CA THR A 207 -19.82 -20.59 -6.27
C THR A 207 -20.42 -19.93 -7.50
N GLU A 208 -19.90 -18.78 -7.92
CA GLU A 208 -20.36 -18.07 -9.11
C GLU A 208 -19.87 -18.75 -10.41
N TYR A 209 -18.64 -19.28 -10.40
CA TYR A 209 -18.06 -19.98 -11.56
C TYR A 209 -18.39 -21.48 -11.63
N LYS A 210 -18.86 -22.12 -10.56
CA LYS A 210 -19.26 -23.55 -10.58
C LYS A 210 -20.45 -23.85 -11.49
N GLY A 211 -21.16 -22.84 -11.99
CA GLY A 211 -22.22 -22.98 -12.99
C GLY A 211 -21.77 -22.79 -14.44
N LEU A 212 -20.52 -22.40 -14.68
CA LEU A 212 -19.97 -22.14 -16.01
C LEU A 212 -19.05 -23.30 -16.42
N THR A 213 -19.39 -23.98 -17.52
CA THR A 213 -18.43 -24.91 -18.15
C THR A 213 -17.20 -24.12 -18.63
N PRO A 214 -16.00 -24.73 -18.73
CA PRO A 214 -14.80 -24.04 -19.22
C PRO A 214 -14.98 -23.34 -20.57
N GLU A 215 -15.87 -23.89 -21.43
CA GLU A 215 -16.22 -23.33 -22.75
C GLU A 215 -17.04 -22.04 -22.62
N LEU A 216 -18.00 -22.00 -21.70
CA LEU A 216 -18.82 -20.81 -21.44
C LEU A 216 -18.02 -19.69 -20.77
N ALA A 217 -17.05 -20.04 -19.90
CA ALA A 217 -16.14 -19.10 -19.30
C ALA A 217 -15.19 -18.47 -20.33
N ALA A 218 -14.73 -19.26 -21.29
CA ALA A 218 -13.90 -18.77 -22.41
C ALA A 218 -14.71 -17.86 -23.36
N GLN A 219 -15.98 -18.19 -23.63
CA GLN A 219 -16.87 -17.36 -24.48
C GLN A 219 -17.16 -16.00 -23.81
N ARG A 220 -17.44 -15.95 -22.51
CA ARG A 220 -17.64 -14.69 -21.81
C ARG A 220 -16.38 -13.81 -21.77
N LEU A 221 -15.20 -14.41 -21.60
CA LEU A 221 -13.94 -13.67 -21.69
C LEU A 221 -13.72 -13.04 -23.08
N VAL A 222 -14.15 -13.73 -24.15
CA VAL A 222 -14.07 -13.20 -25.51
C VAL A 222 -15.09 -12.09 -25.73
N GLU A 223 -16.31 -12.22 -25.20
CA GLU A 223 -17.35 -11.19 -25.27
C GLU A 223 -16.95 -9.94 -24.47
N GLU A 224 -16.45 -10.09 -23.24
CA GLU A 224 -15.97 -8.97 -22.42
C GLU A 224 -14.78 -8.24 -23.05
N THR A 225 -13.88 -8.96 -23.72
CA THR A 225 -12.77 -8.34 -24.46
C THR A 225 -13.23 -7.62 -25.71
N ALA A 226 -14.23 -8.13 -26.41
CA ALA A 226 -14.81 -7.50 -27.59
C ALA A 226 -15.60 -6.22 -27.22
N GLU A 227 -16.37 -6.23 -26.15
CA GLU A 227 -17.07 -5.05 -25.64
C GLU A 227 -16.10 -3.95 -25.13
N ALA A 228 -14.94 -4.34 -24.59
CA ALA A 228 -13.90 -3.39 -24.15
C ALA A 228 -13.11 -2.77 -25.32
N GLU A 229 -13.13 -3.37 -26.51
CA GLU A 229 -12.50 -2.84 -27.72
C GLU A 229 -13.46 -1.93 -28.52
N GLU A 230 -14.78 -2.02 -28.29
CA GLU A 230 -15.80 -1.19 -28.96
C GLU A 230 -16.11 0.14 -28.22
N ASN A 231 -15.69 0.31 -26.97
CA ASN A 231 -15.85 1.53 -26.17
C ASN A 231 -14.52 2.29 -26.02
#